data_23228c61f5611fde1c0e7527340e81f6
#
_entry.id   23228c61f5611fde1c0e7527340e81f6
#
_cell.length_a   1.000
_cell.length_b   1.000
_cell.length_c   1.000
_cell.angle_alpha   90.00
_cell.angle_beta   90.00
_cell.angle_gamma   90.00
#
_symmetry.space_group_name_H-M   'P 1'
#
loop_
_entity.id
_entity.type
_entity.pdbx_description
1 polymer ?
#
loop_
_entity_poly.entity_id
_entity_poly.type
_entity_poly.pdbx_seq_one_letter_code
_entity_poly.pdbx_strand_id
1 'polypeptide(L)'
;MTELRGPYVSYPMDTGHSYGGSQSWSARRDVWAYGCGLVACCDVLHYLARRRPDCSMNVWSSDYDEVLALLWKKYVPLCPVLGANGWLMARGLCRCFRDYGVPLKVSWGVGPRRVWQSVEEMLAADIPAVLWFSNIAYIRSR
;
A
#
# COMPACT_ATOMS: atom_id res chain seq x y z
N MET A 1 15.63 -10.66 14.02
CA MET A 1 15.02 -10.19 12.75
C MET A 1 13.64 -9.66 13.08
N THR A 2 13.33 -8.43 12.70
CA THR A 2 12.02 -7.81 12.97
C THR A 2 11.09 -8.13 11.82
N GLU A 3 9.91 -8.70 12.13
CA GLU A 3 8.91 -9.11 11.13
C GLU A 3 7.50 -8.75 11.60
N LEU A 4 6.53 -8.78 10.72
CA LEU A 4 5.12 -8.63 11.06
C LEU A 4 4.68 -9.79 11.97
N ARG A 5 3.82 -9.51 12.93
CA ARG A 5 3.35 -10.49 13.93
C ARG A 5 2.40 -11.55 13.35
N GLY A 6 1.94 -11.37 12.16
CA GLY A 6 1.04 -12.29 11.49
C GLY A 6 1.26 -12.36 9.99
N PRO A 7 0.60 -13.31 9.32
CA PRO A 7 0.75 -13.46 7.87
C PRO A 7 0.30 -12.18 7.16
N TYR A 8 1.05 -11.80 6.14
CA TYR A 8 0.65 -10.72 5.24
C TYR A 8 -0.67 -11.07 4.54
N VAL A 9 -1.31 -10.09 3.93
CA VAL A 9 -2.57 -10.33 3.23
C VAL A 9 -2.39 -11.36 2.12
N SER A 10 -3.32 -12.29 2.05
CA SER A 10 -3.38 -13.29 0.98
C SER A 10 -4.80 -13.38 0.45
N TYR A 11 -4.92 -13.63 -0.83
CA TYR A 11 -6.19 -13.74 -1.54
C TYR A 11 -6.30 -15.12 -2.18
N PRO A 12 -7.47 -15.79 -2.06
CA PRO A 12 -7.70 -17.08 -2.72
C PRO A 12 -7.70 -16.89 -4.23
N MET A 13 -7.05 -17.81 -4.93
CA MET A 13 -6.98 -17.89 -6.37
C MET A 13 -7.35 -19.30 -6.81
N ASP A 14 -7.74 -19.49 -8.06
CA ASP A 14 -8.07 -20.83 -8.61
C ASP A 14 -6.93 -21.83 -8.48
N THR A 15 -5.68 -21.34 -8.47
CA THR A 15 -4.46 -22.18 -8.36
C THR A 15 -3.80 -22.13 -7.00
N GLY A 16 -4.45 -21.60 -5.95
CA GLY A 16 -3.88 -21.48 -4.61
C GLY A 16 -4.11 -20.11 -3.97
N HIS A 17 -3.06 -19.51 -3.41
CA HIS A 17 -3.12 -18.20 -2.78
C HIS A 17 -2.12 -17.24 -3.40
N SER A 18 -2.54 -15.98 -3.62
CA SER A 18 -1.65 -14.88 -3.93
C SER A 18 -1.30 -14.13 -2.65
N TYR A 19 -0.02 -13.83 -2.44
CA TYR A 19 0.43 -12.95 -1.36
C TYR A 19 0.41 -11.51 -1.84
N GLY A 20 -0.51 -10.72 -1.31
CA GLY A 20 -0.83 -9.38 -1.79
C GLY A 20 -1.70 -9.40 -3.05
N GLY A 21 -2.22 -8.24 -3.40
CA GLY A 21 -3.02 -8.03 -4.59
C GLY A 21 -2.19 -7.89 -5.87
N SER A 22 -2.88 -7.87 -7.01
CA SER A 22 -2.26 -7.63 -8.31
C SER A 22 -3.04 -6.60 -9.10
N GLN A 23 -2.32 -5.68 -9.75
CA GLN A 23 -2.94 -4.74 -10.68
C GLN A 23 -3.59 -5.43 -11.89
N SER A 24 -3.14 -6.64 -12.23
CA SER A 24 -3.70 -7.43 -13.33
C SER A 24 -5.11 -7.94 -13.06
N TRP A 25 -5.59 -7.91 -11.82
CA TRP A 25 -6.97 -8.30 -11.48
C TRP A 25 -7.97 -7.22 -11.84
N SER A 26 -7.53 -5.98 -12.00
CA SER A 26 -8.42 -4.88 -12.31
C SER A 26 -8.90 -4.93 -13.75
N ALA A 27 -10.21 -4.84 -13.95
CA ALA A 27 -10.82 -4.66 -15.27
C ALA A 27 -10.52 -3.28 -15.89
N ARG A 28 -10.00 -2.36 -15.09
CA ARG A 28 -9.64 -1.01 -15.53
C ARG A 28 -8.25 -0.98 -16.12
N ARG A 29 -8.15 -0.54 -17.36
CA ARG A 29 -6.88 -0.49 -18.11
C ARG A 29 -5.83 0.43 -17.48
N ASP A 30 -6.23 1.55 -16.88
CA ASP A 30 -5.33 2.48 -16.19
C ASP A 30 -4.75 1.88 -14.90
N VAL A 31 -5.55 1.18 -14.11
CA VAL A 31 -5.09 0.44 -12.92
C VAL A 31 -4.21 -0.73 -13.34
N TRP A 32 -4.61 -1.47 -14.35
CA TRP A 32 -3.82 -2.58 -14.88
C TRP A 32 -2.42 -2.12 -15.32
N ALA A 33 -2.32 -0.97 -15.99
CA ALA A 33 -1.05 -0.47 -16.52
C ALA A 33 -0.17 0.24 -15.49
N TYR A 34 -0.77 0.96 -14.53
CA TYR A 34 -0.05 1.90 -13.67
C TYR A 34 -0.41 1.80 -12.19
N GLY A 35 -1.14 0.79 -11.78
CA GLY A 35 -1.78 0.67 -10.47
C GLY A 35 -0.93 0.06 -9.36
N CYS A 36 0.36 -0.24 -9.55
CA CYS A 36 1.17 -0.93 -8.55
C CYS A 36 1.17 -0.24 -7.18
N GLY A 37 1.33 1.08 -7.14
CA GLY A 37 1.26 1.84 -5.89
C GLY A 37 -0.14 1.84 -5.25
N LEU A 38 -1.19 1.84 -6.06
CA LEU A 38 -2.56 1.75 -5.59
C LEU A 38 -2.83 0.38 -4.95
N VAL A 39 -2.37 -0.70 -5.58
CA VAL A 39 -2.43 -2.07 -5.07
C VAL A 39 -1.70 -2.18 -3.73
N ALA A 40 -0.48 -1.64 -3.64
CA ALA A 40 0.28 -1.63 -2.39
C ALA A 40 -0.45 -0.89 -1.26
N CYS A 41 -1.09 0.24 -1.55
CA CYS A 41 -1.92 0.95 -0.58
C CYS A 41 -3.14 0.12 -0.15
N CYS A 42 -3.78 -0.58 -1.09
CA CYS A 42 -4.91 -1.46 -0.81
C CYS A 42 -4.51 -2.60 0.14
N ASP A 43 -3.39 -3.25 -0.12
CA ASP A 43 -2.86 -4.32 0.73
C ASP A 43 -2.55 -3.82 2.16
N VAL A 44 -1.99 -2.61 2.29
CA VAL A 44 -1.75 -1.98 3.60
C VAL A 44 -3.07 -1.81 4.36
N LEU A 45 -4.12 -1.29 3.72
CA LEU A 45 -5.42 -1.10 4.35
C LEU A 45 -6.05 -2.43 4.78
N HIS A 46 -6.00 -3.44 3.92
CA HIS A 46 -6.49 -4.79 4.25
C HIS A 46 -5.72 -5.43 5.41
N TYR A 47 -4.39 -5.27 5.44
CA TYR A 47 -3.58 -5.75 6.56
C TYR A 47 -4.00 -5.08 7.87
N LEU A 48 -4.07 -3.75 7.88
CA LEU A 48 -4.46 -2.97 9.05
C LEU A 48 -5.86 -3.34 9.55
N ALA A 49 -6.82 -3.48 8.64
CA ALA A 49 -8.19 -3.85 8.99
C ALA A 49 -8.28 -5.23 9.67
N ARG A 50 -7.40 -6.16 9.29
CA ARG A 50 -7.38 -7.52 9.87
C ARG A 50 -6.61 -7.60 11.18
N ARG A 51 -5.60 -6.77 11.36
CA ARG A 51 -4.62 -6.90 12.43
C ARG A 51 -4.76 -5.88 13.55
N ARG A 52 -5.34 -4.74 13.26
CA ARG A 52 -5.43 -3.62 14.18
C ARG A 52 -6.88 -3.23 14.45
N PRO A 53 -7.43 -3.57 15.64
CA PRO A 53 -8.81 -3.21 15.99
C PRO A 53 -9.06 -1.70 15.98
N ASP A 54 -8.04 -0.89 16.31
CA ASP A 54 -8.06 0.58 16.27
C ASP A 54 -8.07 1.14 14.84
N CYS A 55 -7.77 0.30 13.84
CA CYS A 55 -7.79 0.63 12.42
C CYS A 55 -8.86 -0.15 11.64
N SER A 56 -9.62 -1.03 12.31
CA SER A 56 -10.58 -1.89 11.64
C SER A 56 -11.82 -1.08 11.23
N MET A 57 -11.82 -0.68 9.98
CA MET A 57 -12.98 -0.07 9.34
C MET A 57 -13.65 -1.11 8.46
N ASN A 58 -14.96 -1.26 8.59
CA ASN A 58 -15.74 -2.21 7.77
C ASN A 58 -15.49 -2.05 6.26
N VAL A 59 -15.24 -0.81 5.84
CA VAL A 59 -14.93 -0.49 4.44
C VAL A 59 -13.61 -1.13 3.96
N TRP A 60 -12.60 -1.23 4.84
CA TRP A 60 -11.30 -1.81 4.45
C TRP A 60 -11.26 -3.33 4.55
N SER A 61 -12.26 -3.94 5.16
CA SER A 61 -12.46 -5.39 5.18
C SER A 61 -13.41 -5.88 4.09
N SER A 62 -13.94 -4.96 3.27
CA SER A 62 -14.80 -5.28 2.14
C SER A 62 -14.01 -5.89 0.98
N ASP A 63 -14.67 -6.12 -0.14
CA ASP A 63 -14.07 -6.67 -1.33
C ASP A 63 -12.87 -5.82 -1.82
N TYR A 64 -11.86 -6.50 -2.34
CA TYR A 64 -10.62 -5.89 -2.84
C TYR A 64 -10.89 -4.78 -3.86
N ASP A 65 -11.76 -5.05 -4.83
CA ASP A 65 -12.10 -4.09 -5.88
C ASP A 65 -12.82 -2.85 -5.35
N GLU A 66 -13.61 -2.99 -4.29
CA GLU A 66 -14.27 -1.86 -3.64
C GLU A 66 -13.27 -0.94 -2.94
N VAL A 67 -12.31 -1.52 -2.19
CA VAL A 67 -11.25 -0.75 -1.53
C VAL A 67 -10.32 -0.11 -2.56
N LEU A 68 -9.98 -0.84 -3.61
CA LEU A 68 -9.17 -0.31 -4.71
C LEU A 68 -9.85 0.87 -5.39
N ALA A 69 -11.14 0.75 -5.69
CA ALA A 69 -11.94 1.81 -6.30
C ALA A 69 -12.07 3.04 -5.39
N LEU A 70 -12.26 2.83 -4.08
CA LEU A 70 -12.30 3.91 -3.09
C LEU A 70 -10.97 4.68 -3.07
N LEU A 71 -9.85 3.97 -2.97
CA LEU A 71 -8.52 4.57 -2.97
C LEU A 71 -8.28 5.38 -4.24
N TRP A 72 -8.54 4.79 -5.39
CA TRP A 72 -8.32 5.43 -6.68
C TRP A 72 -9.17 6.70 -6.86
N LYS A 73 -10.46 6.62 -6.55
CA LYS A 73 -11.40 7.73 -6.77
C LYS A 73 -11.19 8.89 -5.81
N LYS A 74 -10.82 8.61 -4.56
CA LYS A 74 -10.86 9.61 -3.49
C LYS A 74 -9.48 10.01 -2.97
N TYR A 75 -8.51 9.10 -2.94
CA TYR A 75 -7.29 9.31 -2.17
C TYR A 75 -6.01 9.28 -3.00
N VAL A 76 -5.85 8.29 -3.86
CA VAL A 76 -4.59 8.03 -4.58
C VAL A 76 -4.83 8.11 -6.09
N PRO A 77 -4.81 9.31 -6.67
CA PRO A 77 -5.00 9.45 -8.12
C PRO A 77 -3.83 8.79 -8.87
N LEU A 78 -4.16 8.12 -9.98
CA LEU A 78 -3.16 7.58 -10.90
C LEU A 78 -2.76 8.65 -11.90
N CYS A 79 -1.47 8.91 -11.99
CA CYS A 79 -0.92 9.73 -13.08
C CYS A 79 -0.62 8.81 -14.27
N PRO A 80 -1.10 9.12 -15.48
CA PRO A 80 -0.72 8.38 -16.68
C PRO A 80 0.79 8.31 -16.80
N VAL A 81 1.33 7.13 -17.15
CA VAL A 81 2.77 6.84 -17.31
C VAL A 81 3.56 6.77 -15.99
N LEU A 82 3.25 7.62 -15.00
CA LEU A 82 3.99 7.68 -13.72
C LEU A 82 3.36 6.85 -12.61
N GLY A 83 2.11 6.44 -12.78
CA GLY A 83 1.37 5.72 -11.75
C GLY A 83 1.14 6.54 -10.47
N ALA A 84 1.10 5.87 -9.34
CA ALA A 84 1.10 6.49 -8.01
C ALA A 84 2.53 6.49 -7.47
N ASN A 85 3.18 7.63 -7.45
CA ASN A 85 4.49 7.76 -6.83
C ASN A 85 4.38 7.79 -5.28
N GLY A 86 5.52 7.65 -4.58
CA GLY A 86 5.55 7.59 -3.12
C GLY A 86 4.90 8.79 -2.42
N TRP A 87 5.04 10.00 -2.99
CA TRP A 87 4.41 11.19 -2.44
C TRP A 87 2.87 11.16 -2.57
N LEU A 88 2.34 10.74 -3.72
CA LEU A 88 0.90 10.60 -3.94
C LEU A 88 0.31 9.52 -3.03
N MET A 89 1.00 8.39 -2.88
CA MET A 89 0.59 7.30 -1.96
C MET A 89 0.55 7.81 -0.51
N ALA A 90 1.62 8.44 -0.04
CA ALA A 90 1.71 8.95 1.32
C ALA A 90 0.64 10.00 1.61
N ARG A 91 0.44 10.96 0.71
CA ARG A 91 -0.61 11.98 0.83
C ARG A 91 -2.01 11.35 0.83
N GLY A 92 -2.24 10.37 -0.04
CA GLY A 92 -3.51 9.67 -0.13
C GLY A 92 -3.84 8.89 1.13
N LEU A 93 -2.89 8.09 1.62
CA LEU A 93 -3.04 7.34 2.87
C LEU A 93 -3.22 8.27 4.08
N CYS A 94 -2.47 9.38 4.16
CA CYS A 94 -2.62 10.36 5.23
C CYS A 94 -4.03 10.95 5.27
N ARG A 95 -4.61 11.28 4.11
CA ARG A 95 -6.00 11.74 4.02
C ARG A 95 -7.00 10.64 4.39
N CYS A 96 -6.76 9.43 3.90
CA CYS A 96 -7.59 8.28 4.19
C CYS A 96 -7.62 8.00 5.71
N PHE A 97 -6.46 7.94 6.36
CA PHE A 97 -6.39 7.72 7.82
C PHE A 97 -7.09 8.83 8.61
N ARG A 98 -6.90 10.09 8.20
CA ARG A 98 -7.61 11.21 8.84
C ARG A 98 -9.12 11.11 8.69
N ASP A 99 -9.61 10.81 7.49
CA ASP A 99 -11.05 10.74 7.20
C ASP A 99 -11.73 9.59 7.98
N TYR A 100 -10.98 8.53 8.29
CA TYR A 100 -11.46 7.39 9.06
C TYR A 100 -11.03 7.39 10.54
N GLY A 101 -10.38 8.44 11.01
CA GLY A 101 -9.97 8.58 12.41
C GLY A 101 -8.89 7.58 12.85
N VAL A 102 -8.06 7.11 11.93
CA VAL A 102 -6.99 6.14 12.20
C VAL A 102 -5.79 6.86 12.83
N PRO A 103 -5.29 6.43 14.00
CA PRO A 103 -4.21 7.10 14.72
C PRO A 103 -2.81 6.73 14.17
N LEU A 104 -2.66 6.68 12.86
CA LEU A 104 -1.40 6.40 12.19
C LEU A 104 -0.91 7.62 11.42
N LYS A 105 0.39 7.86 11.51
CA LYS A 105 1.11 8.85 10.69
C LYS A 105 1.69 8.19 9.46
N VAL A 106 1.59 8.84 8.33
CA VAL A 106 2.24 8.42 7.09
C VAL A 106 3.45 9.30 6.86
N SER A 107 4.61 8.68 6.67
CA SER A 107 5.86 9.35 6.34
C SER A 107 6.34 8.93 4.96
N TRP A 108 6.97 9.85 4.26
CA TRP A 108 7.52 9.65 2.92
C TRP A 108 8.88 10.35 2.79
N GLY A 109 9.75 9.81 1.92
CA GLY A 109 11.02 10.44 1.62
C GLY A 109 12.07 10.25 2.71
N VAL A 110 12.01 9.14 3.42
CA VAL A 110 13.04 8.78 4.40
C VAL A 110 14.37 8.58 3.68
N GLY A 111 15.42 9.28 4.15
CA GLY A 111 16.74 9.20 3.53
C GLY A 111 17.35 7.78 3.63
N PRO A 112 18.24 7.41 2.69
CA PRO A 112 18.74 6.04 2.56
C PRO A 112 19.37 5.48 3.85
N ARG A 113 19.98 6.34 4.69
CA ARG A 113 20.58 5.90 5.96
C ARG A 113 19.58 5.52 7.05
N ARG A 114 18.33 5.99 6.94
CA ARG A 114 17.28 5.75 7.94
C ARG A 114 16.18 4.83 7.44
N VAL A 115 16.21 4.43 6.17
CA VAL A 115 15.14 3.64 5.58
C VAL A 115 14.96 2.31 6.29
N TRP A 116 16.05 1.61 6.57
CA TRP A 116 15.98 0.32 7.25
C TRP A 116 15.55 0.44 8.71
N GLN A 117 16.05 1.45 9.42
CA GLN A 117 15.61 1.72 10.79
C GLN A 117 14.09 2.00 10.81
N SER A 118 13.58 2.82 9.89
CA SER A 118 12.15 3.11 9.80
C SER A 118 11.33 1.87 9.46
N VAL A 119 11.83 1.00 8.57
CA VAL A 119 11.16 -0.28 8.25
C VAL A 119 11.12 -1.18 9.50
N GLU A 120 12.21 -1.31 10.23
CA GLU A 120 12.27 -2.11 11.47
C GLU A 120 11.30 -1.58 12.53
N GLU A 121 11.25 -0.26 12.72
CA GLU A 121 10.31 0.38 13.65
C GLU A 121 8.84 0.12 13.25
N MET A 122 8.51 0.21 11.97
CA MET A 122 7.17 -0.09 11.46
C MET A 122 6.82 -1.57 11.68
N LEU A 123 7.69 -2.49 11.30
CA LEU A 123 7.45 -3.93 11.48
C LEU A 123 7.32 -4.29 12.97
N ALA A 124 8.13 -3.69 13.85
CA ALA A 124 8.02 -3.88 15.30
C ALA A 124 6.67 -3.40 15.85
N ALA A 125 6.09 -2.37 15.24
CA ALA A 125 4.75 -1.88 15.54
C ALA A 125 3.62 -2.65 14.84
N ASP A 126 3.92 -3.74 14.14
CA ASP A 126 2.99 -4.53 13.32
C ASP A 126 2.34 -3.69 12.20
N ILE A 127 3.12 -2.81 11.58
CA ILE A 127 2.70 -1.95 10.48
C ILE A 127 3.52 -2.30 9.24
N PRO A 128 2.88 -2.65 8.09
CA PRO A 128 3.61 -2.94 6.88
C PRO A 128 4.23 -1.68 6.27
N ALA A 129 5.44 -1.81 5.74
CA ALA A 129 6.13 -0.75 5.03
C ALA A 129 5.95 -0.90 3.52
N VAL A 130 5.74 0.22 2.82
CA VAL A 130 5.73 0.26 1.36
C VAL A 130 7.07 0.81 0.87
N LEU A 131 7.79 0.00 0.11
CA LEU A 131 9.02 0.42 -0.56
C LEU A 131 8.73 0.80 -2.01
N TRP A 132 9.07 2.02 -2.36
CA TRP A 132 8.95 2.51 -3.72
C TRP A 132 10.33 2.63 -4.37
N PHE A 133 10.50 2.00 -5.52
CA PHE A 133 11.74 2.01 -6.29
C PHE A 133 11.50 2.71 -7.63
N SER A 134 12.44 3.58 -7.99
CA SER A 134 12.48 4.21 -9.31
C SER A 134 13.60 3.61 -10.15
N ASN A 135 13.29 3.20 -11.35
CA ASN A 135 14.28 2.69 -12.32
C ASN A 135 15.23 3.79 -12.85
N ILE A 136 14.95 5.07 -12.53
CA ILE A 136 15.77 6.21 -12.99
C ILE A 136 17.19 6.15 -12.43
N ALA A 137 17.40 5.53 -11.27
CA ALA A 137 18.72 5.39 -10.67
C ALA A 137 19.62 4.35 -11.41
N TYR A 138 19.03 3.41 -12.15
CA TYR A 138 19.78 2.37 -12.87
C TYR A 138 20.43 2.87 -14.16
N ILE A 139 19.93 3.95 -14.73
CA ILE A 139 20.46 4.53 -16.00
C ILE A 139 21.75 5.31 -15.77
N ARG A 140 22.07 5.70 -14.52
CA ARG A 140 23.26 6.49 -14.18
C ARG A 140 24.49 5.70 -13.75
N SER A 141 24.40 4.38 -13.63
CA SER A 141 25.51 3.52 -13.16
C SER A 141 26.21 2.71 -14.27
N ARG A 142 26.08 3.12 -15.55
CA ARG A 142 26.85 2.58 -16.68
C ARG A 142 27.75 3.63 -17.27
#